data_af6ab4335332ae0c07d6d480a7c4b4d9
#
_entry.id   af6ab4335332ae0c07d6d480a7c4b4d9
#
_cell.length_a   1.000
_cell.length_b   1.000
_cell.length_c   1.000
_cell.angle_alpha   90.00
_cell.angle_beta   90.00
_cell.angle_gamma   90.00
#
_symmetry.space_group_name_H-M   'P 1'
#
loop_
_entity.id
_entity.type
_entity.pdbx_description
1 polymer ?
#
loop_
_entity_poly.entity_id
_entity_poly.type
_entity_poly.pdbx_seq_one_letter_code
_entity_poly.pdbx_strand_id
1 'polypeptide(L)'
;NIAFGLKMKRAPKEEIARRVREAAELLHIEEFLERFPSQLSGGQRQRVAVARAIAVHSGVLLMDEPLSNLDALLRLRMRAELKRLLNEIKATTIYVTHDQIEALSMGDRIAVMRNGEILQFDTPTRVYDVPADRFVAGFIGTPPMNFLEGQIRRENGTPCVMIGDFALAPIPEMHEELLKRDGRSIIVGIR
;
A
#
# COMPACT_ATOMS: atom_id res chain seq x y z
N ASN A 1 15.01 19.10 15.69
CA ASN A 1 14.54 17.77 15.36
C ASN A 1 14.79 17.47 13.87
N ILE A 2 14.14 18.14 12.93
CA ILE A 2 14.28 17.92 11.47
C ILE A 2 15.73 18.01 10.99
N ALA A 3 16.49 19.00 11.49
CA ALA A 3 17.89 19.20 11.17
C ALA A 3 18.85 18.12 11.71
N PHE A 4 18.37 17.19 12.55
CA PHE A 4 19.27 16.28 13.28
C PHE A 4 20.17 15.45 12.36
N GLY A 5 19.59 14.78 11.37
CA GLY A 5 20.36 13.95 10.44
C GLY A 5 21.34 14.75 9.58
N LEU A 6 20.97 15.97 9.18
CA LEU A 6 21.85 16.87 8.44
C LEU A 6 23.04 17.35 9.29
N LYS A 7 22.79 17.66 10.56
CA LYS A 7 23.87 18.03 11.52
C LYS A 7 24.84 16.86 11.71
N MET A 8 24.33 15.63 11.83
CA MET A 8 25.19 14.44 11.96
C MET A 8 26.04 14.21 10.71
N LYS A 9 25.52 14.55 9.52
CA LYS A 9 26.28 14.53 8.25
C LYS A 9 27.20 15.74 8.07
N ARG A 10 27.26 16.66 9.05
CA ARG A 10 28.06 17.90 9.03
C ARG A 10 27.75 18.78 7.81
N ALA A 11 26.50 18.82 7.38
CA ALA A 11 26.06 19.67 6.27
C ALA A 11 26.26 21.16 6.61
N PRO A 12 26.54 22.04 5.61
CA PRO A 12 26.64 23.48 5.81
C PRO A 12 25.36 24.07 6.42
N LYS A 13 25.50 25.12 7.23
CA LYS A 13 24.36 25.76 7.94
C LYS A 13 23.26 26.22 6.97
N GLU A 14 23.66 26.79 5.84
CA GLU A 14 22.73 27.27 4.80
C GLU A 14 21.94 26.11 4.17
N GLU A 15 22.60 24.99 3.89
CA GLU A 15 21.95 23.79 3.39
C GLU A 15 20.98 23.21 4.41
N ILE A 16 21.36 23.16 5.68
CA ILE A 16 20.48 22.72 6.76
C ILE A 16 19.22 23.60 6.81
N ALA A 17 19.38 24.93 6.80
CA ALA A 17 18.26 25.86 6.87
C ALA A 17 17.31 25.69 5.66
N ARG A 18 17.86 25.56 4.46
CA ARG A 18 17.08 25.34 3.22
C ARG A 18 16.29 24.04 3.28
N ARG A 19 16.95 22.90 3.55
CA ARG A 19 16.30 21.59 3.58
C ARG A 19 15.26 21.42 4.68
N VAL A 20 15.50 22.04 5.85
CA VAL A 20 14.52 22.05 6.94
C VAL A 20 13.27 22.82 6.52
N ARG A 21 13.44 23.97 5.85
CA ARG A 21 12.31 24.76 5.35
C ARG A 21 11.52 24.01 4.27
N GLU A 22 12.20 23.47 3.26
CA GLU A 22 11.58 22.68 2.20
C GLU A 22 10.76 21.51 2.77
N ALA A 23 11.32 20.76 3.74
CA ALA A 23 10.61 19.68 4.39
C ALA A 23 9.44 20.14 5.26
N ALA A 24 9.55 21.32 5.89
CA ALA A 24 8.47 21.87 6.70
C ALA A 24 7.31 22.38 5.85
N GLU A 25 7.59 23.12 4.78
CA GLU A 25 6.60 23.60 3.81
C GLU A 25 5.81 22.44 3.21
N LEU A 26 6.51 21.40 2.76
CA LEU A 26 5.88 20.23 2.18
C LEU A 26 4.89 19.53 3.10
N LEU A 27 5.16 19.50 4.40
CA LEU A 27 4.34 18.80 5.38
C LEU A 27 3.42 19.75 6.17
N HIS A 28 3.37 21.02 5.76
CA HIS A 28 2.58 22.07 6.44
C HIS A 28 2.80 22.10 7.95
N ILE A 29 4.08 22.21 8.33
CA ILE A 29 4.51 22.24 9.73
C ILE A 29 5.41 23.44 10.07
N GLU A 30 5.45 24.47 9.23
CA GLU A 30 6.29 25.66 9.40
C GLU A 30 6.01 26.33 10.74
N GLU A 31 4.73 26.44 11.12
CA GLU A 31 4.30 27.02 12.39
C GLU A 31 4.76 26.24 13.64
N PHE A 32 5.22 25.00 13.45
CA PHE A 32 5.67 24.11 14.54
C PHE A 32 7.18 24.07 14.72
N LEU A 33 7.96 24.75 13.87
CA LEU A 33 9.43 24.64 13.87
C LEU A 33 10.06 25.05 15.21
N GLU A 34 9.44 26.02 15.90
CA GLU A 34 9.91 26.52 17.20
C GLU A 34 9.26 25.82 18.41
N ARG A 35 8.36 24.84 18.17
CA ARG A 35 7.70 24.11 19.26
C ARG A 35 8.51 22.90 19.71
N PHE A 36 8.44 22.60 20.99
CA PHE A 36 8.97 21.36 21.54
C PHE A 36 8.03 20.17 21.21
N PRO A 37 8.56 18.94 21.10
CA PRO A 37 7.74 17.75 20.81
C PRO A 37 6.57 17.53 21.79
N SER A 38 6.71 17.95 23.04
CA SER A 38 5.66 17.90 24.07
C SER A 38 4.46 18.81 23.79
N GLN A 39 4.66 19.84 22.98
CA GLN A 39 3.63 20.82 22.59
C GLN A 39 2.90 20.44 21.30
N LEU A 40 3.21 19.29 20.73
CA LEU A 40 2.66 18.81 19.47
C LEU A 40 1.68 17.66 19.69
N SER A 41 0.60 17.64 18.90
CA SER A 41 -0.31 16.49 18.84
C SER A 41 0.39 15.25 18.23
N GLY A 42 -0.24 14.07 18.33
CA GLY A 42 0.30 12.84 17.74
C GLY A 42 0.56 12.96 16.23
N GLY A 43 -0.42 13.46 15.48
CA GLY A 43 -0.28 13.68 14.03
C GLY A 43 0.76 14.74 13.67
N GLN A 44 0.89 15.83 14.48
CA GLN A 44 1.93 16.84 14.27
C GLN A 44 3.32 16.25 14.51
N ARG A 45 3.51 15.45 15.57
CA ARG A 45 4.79 14.75 15.81
C ARG A 45 5.13 13.79 14.66
N GLN A 46 4.13 13.09 14.12
CA GLN A 46 4.34 12.19 13.00
C GLN A 46 4.80 12.94 11.74
N ARG A 47 4.17 14.06 11.40
CA ARG A 47 4.62 14.93 10.28
C ARG A 47 6.06 15.43 10.48
N VAL A 48 6.43 15.83 11.70
CA VAL A 48 7.81 16.21 12.02
C VAL A 48 8.78 15.02 11.85
N ALA A 49 8.38 13.80 12.19
CA ALA A 49 9.20 12.60 11.98
C ALA A 49 9.41 12.30 10.48
N VAL A 50 8.36 12.45 9.67
CA VAL A 50 8.46 12.33 8.21
C VAL A 50 9.37 13.43 7.64
N ALA A 51 9.21 14.70 8.05
CA ALA A 51 10.07 15.81 7.65
C ALA A 51 11.55 15.53 7.97
N ARG A 52 11.83 14.98 9.14
CA ARG A 52 13.19 14.60 9.56
C ARG A 52 13.80 13.55 8.62
N ALA A 53 13.03 12.57 8.21
CA ALA A 53 13.51 11.51 7.30
C ALA A 53 13.79 12.07 5.89
N ILE A 54 12.88 12.90 5.38
CA ILE A 54 12.96 13.49 4.05
C ILE A 54 14.11 14.51 3.92
N ALA A 55 14.30 15.38 4.92
CA ALA A 55 15.30 16.43 4.89
C ALA A 55 16.72 15.90 4.62
N VAL A 56 17.02 14.67 4.97
CA VAL A 56 18.34 14.05 4.81
C VAL A 56 18.66 13.67 3.37
N HIS A 57 17.68 13.58 2.47
CA HIS A 57 17.82 13.12 1.08
C HIS A 57 18.66 11.83 0.99
N SER A 58 18.19 10.80 1.66
CA SER A 58 18.83 9.48 1.62
C SER A 58 18.49 8.76 0.32
N GLY A 59 19.41 7.94 -0.22
CA GLY A 59 19.12 7.07 -1.37
C GLY A 59 18.10 5.96 -1.06
N VAL A 60 17.95 5.61 0.23
CA VAL A 60 16.93 4.68 0.73
C VAL A 60 16.17 5.35 1.86
N LEU A 61 14.85 5.26 1.81
CA LEU A 61 13.93 5.82 2.80
C LEU A 61 13.06 4.71 3.39
N LEU A 62 13.05 4.61 4.71
CA LEU A 62 12.22 3.64 5.43
C LEU A 62 11.11 4.41 6.16
N MET A 63 9.87 4.08 5.87
CA MET A 63 8.68 4.66 6.48
C MET A 63 7.79 3.57 7.08
N ASP A 64 7.56 3.65 8.36
CA ASP A 64 6.70 2.73 9.10
C ASP A 64 5.44 3.47 9.54
N GLU A 65 4.32 3.15 8.88
CA GLU A 65 2.99 3.75 9.08
C GLU A 65 2.98 5.28 9.17
N PRO A 66 3.58 6.01 8.20
CA PRO A 66 3.83 7.45 8.34
C PRO A 66 2.57 8.32 8.37
N LEU A 67 1.39 7.81 8.01
CA LEU A 67 0.13 8.55 7.97
C LEU A 67 -0.94 8.01 8.94
N SER A 68 -0.63 6.99 9.75
CA SER A 68 -1.61 6.28 10.59
C SER A 68 -2.34 7.16 11.61
N ASN A 69 -1.67 8.17 12.18
CA ASN A 69 -2.23 9.05 13.23
C ASN A 69 -2.88 10.33 12.67
N LEU A 70 -3.20 10.38 11.38
CA LEU A 70 -3.87 11.51 10.74
C LEU A 70 -5.37 11.21 10.59
N ASP A 71 -6.19 12.26 10.67
CA ASP A 71 -7.60 12.17 10.28
C ASP A 71 -7.75 11.87 8.78
N ALA A 72 -8.93 11.37 8.38
CA ALA A 72 -9.15 10.86 7.04
C ALA A 72 -8.92 11.91 5.93
N LEU A 73 -9.36 13.17 6.15
CA LEU A 73 -9.22 14.23 5.16
C LEU A 73 -7.76 14.66 5.00
N LEU A 74 -7.05 14.83 6.13
CA LEU A 74 -5.64 15.18 6.14
C LEU A 74 -4.81 14.04 5.55
N ARG A 75 -5.11 12.78 5.88
CA ARG A 75 -4.45 11.58 5.32
C ARG A 75 -4.56 11.54 3.80
N LEU A 76 -5.75 11.83 3.25
CA LEU A 76 -5.95 11.86 1.80
C LEU A 76 -5.05 12.91 1.10
N ARG A 77 -4.99 14.14 1.65
CA ARG A 77 -4.12 15.21 1.13
C ARG A 77 -2.65 14.85 1.25
N MET A 78 -2.23 14.42 2.44
CA MET A 78 -0.83 14.06 2.70
C MET A 78 -0.34 12.90 1.85
N ARG A 79 -1.21 11.95 1.50
CA ARG A 79 -0.88 10.85 0.60
C ARG A 79 -0.48 11.35 -0.79
N ALA A 80 -1.27 12.25 -1.37
CA ALA A 80 -0.99 12.81 -2.69
C ALA A 80 0.32 13.63 -2.70
N GLU A 81 0.53 14.45 -1.66
CA GLU A 81 1.72 15.28 -1.50
C GLU A 81 2.97 14.42 -1.28
N LEU A 82 2.87 13.41 -0.41
CA LEU A 82 3.98 12.50 -0.12
C LEU A 82 4.36 11.68 -1.37
N LYS A 83 3.38 11.17 -2.13
CA LYS A 83 3.67 10.46 -3.39
C LYS A 83 4.42 11.36 -4.37
N ARG A 84 3.96 12.60 -4.56
CA ARG A 84 4.64 13.56 -5.43
C ARG A 84 6.09 13.77 -5.00
N LEU A 85 6.30 13.99 -3.71
CA LEU A 85 7.61 14.19 -3.15
C LEU A 85 8.52 12.98 -3.34
N LEU A 86 8.05 11.77 -3.03
CA LEU A 86 8.84 10.55 -3.19
C LEU A 86 9.31 10.38 -4.65
N ASN A 87 8.45 10.74 -5.61
CA ASN A 87 8.81 10.74 -7.03
C ASN A 87 9.88 11.80 -7.37
N GLU A 88 9.83 12.99 -6.72
CA GLU A 88 10.81 14.06 -6.93
C GLU A 88 12.18 13.70 -6.34
N ILE A 89 12.21 13.11 -5.15
CA ILE A 89 13.46 12.73 -4.45
C ILE A 89 14.17 11.56 -5.16
N LYS A 90 13.44 10.73 -5.92
CA LYS A 90 13.96 9.52 -6.59
C LYS A 90 14.66 8.55 -5.64
N ALA A 91 14.27 8.52 -4.37
CA ALA A 91 14.79 7.59 -3.39
C ALA A 91 14.05 6.26 -3.45
N THR A 92 14.76 5.16 -3.28
CA THR A 92 14.12 3.86 -3.05
C THR A 92 13.41 3.90 -1.70
N THR A 93 12.08 3.81 -1.70
CA THR A 93 11.29 3.91 -0.48
C THR A 93 10.70 2.57 -0.11
N ILE A 94 10.94 2.13 1.12
CA ILE A 94 10.20 1.02 1.74
C ILE A 94 9.14 1.65 2.64
N TYR A 95 7.87 1.47 2.26
CA TYR A 95 6.72 2.07 2.92
C TYR A 95 5.87 0.97 3.54
N VAL A 96 5.82 0.91 4.86
CA VAL A 96 4.98 -0.05 5.61
C VAL A 96 3.67 0.63 5.96
N THR A 97 2.56 -0.02 5.66
CA THR A 97 1.21 0.44 6.01
C THR A 97 0.25 -0.73 6.16
N HIS A 98 -0.77 -0.56 6.97
CA HIS A 98 -1.94 -1.45 7.01
C HIS A 98 -3.11 -0.90 6.16
N ASP A 99 -3.01 0.31 5.62
CA ASP A 99 -4.00 0.91 4.74
C ASP A 99 -3.78 0.45 3.29
N GLN A 100 -4.72 -0.35 2.79
CA GLN A 100 -4.65 -0.90 1.42
C GLN A 100 -4.67 0.20 0.36
N ILE A 101 -5.41 1.29 0.60
CA ILE A 101 -5.50 2.40 -0.35
C ILE A 101 -4.15 3.12 -0.45
N GLU A 102 -3.42 3.24 0.67
CA GLU A 102 -2.05 3.75 0.64
C GLU A 102 -1.15 2.85 -0.19
N ALA A 103 -1.15 1.54 0.10
CA ALA A 103 -0.33 0.59 -0.64
C ALA A 103 -0.61 0.60 -2.15
N LEU A 104 -1.90 0.49 -2.54
CA LEU A 104 -2.33 0.45 -3.94
C LEU A 104 -2.07 1.76 -4.70
N SER A 105 -2.17 2.93 -4.02
CA SER A 105 -2.03 4.24 -4.67
C SER A 105 -0.59 4.77 -4.69
N MET A 106 0.24 4.37 -3.73
CA MET A 106 1.59 4.92 -3.57
C MET A 106 2.69 3.99 -4.09
N GLY A 107 2.53 2.68 -3.93
CA GLY A 107 3.57 1.72 -4.26
C GLY A 107 3.72 1.50 -5.78
N ASP A 108 4.96 1.36 -6.25
CA ASP A 108 5.27 0.82 -7.58
C ASP A 108 5.18 -0.71 -7.54
N ARG A 109 5.51 -1.29 -6.39
CA ARG A 109 5.35 -2.71 -6.07
C ARG A 109 4.82 -2.88 -4.65
N ILE A 110 4.03 -3.94 -4.43
CA ILE A 110 3.41 -4.25 -3.16
C ILE A 110 3.85 -5.63 -2.71
N ALA A 111 4.34 -5.72 -1.48
CA ALA A 111 4.54 -6.99 -0.77
C ALA A 111 3.37 -7.23 0.18
N VAL A 112 2.51 -8.19 -0.12
CA VAL A 112 1.46 -8.64 0.81
C VAL A 112 2.08 -9.66 1.75
N MET A 113 2.04 -9.36 3.05
CA MET A 113 2.67 -10.17 4.08
C MET A 113 1.64 -10.76 5.04
N ARG A 114 1.92 -11.98 5.50
CA ARG A 114 1.15 -12.64 6.55
C ARG A 114 2.11 -13.49 7.40
N ASN A 115 2.03 -13.34 8.73
CA ASN A 115 2.85 -14.11 9.69
C ASN A 115 4.37 -14.08 9.40
N GLY A 116 4.88 -12.93 8.90
CA GLY A 116 6.30 -12.75 8.57
C GLY A 116 6.71 -13.27 7.19
N GLU A 117 5.80 -13.86 6.42
CA GLU A 117 6.06 -14.37 5.07
C GLU A 117 5.46 -13.44 4.00
N ILE A 118 6.16 -13.28 2.88
CA ILE A 118 5.67 -12.57 1.71
C ILE A 118 4.84 -13.55 0.87
N LEU A 119 3.53 -13.34 0.80
CA LEU A 119 2.61 -14.16 0.01
C LEU A 119 2.59 -13.76 -1.46
N GLN A 120 2.70 -12.46 -1.74
CA GLN A 120 2.79 -11.94 -3.09
C GLN A 120 3.63 -10.67 -3.11
N PHE A 121 4.46 -10.51 -4.15
CA PHE A 121 5.24 -9.30 -4.41
C PHE A 121 5.14 -8.93 -5.89
N ASP A 122 4.29 -7.95 -6.20
CA ASP A 122 3.99 -7.58 -7.58
C ASP A 122 3.56 -6.10 -7.69
N THR A 123 3.21 -5.66 -8.90
CA THR A 123 2.59 -4.35 -9.13
C THR A 123 1.20 -4.28 -8.48
N PRO A 124 0.71 -3.08 -8.09
CA PRO A 124 -0.62 -2.90 -7.52
C PRO A 124 -1.73 -3.56 -8.34
N THR A 125 -1.71 -3.36 -9.66
CA THR A 125 -2.70 -3.95 -10.58
C THR A 125 -2.69 -5.48 -10.52
N ARG A 126 -1.50 -6.11 -10.58
CA ARG A 126 -1.41 -7.57 -10.53
C ARG A 126 -1.83 -8.16 -9.18
N VAL A 127 -1.47 -7.49 -8.08
CA VAL A 127 -1.92 -7.92 -6.73
C VAL A 127 -3.45 -7.87 -6.63
N TYR A 128 -4.08 -6.87 -7.27
CA TYR A 128 -5.53 -6.72 -7.28
C TYR A 128 -6.21 -7.71 -8.25
N ASP A 129 -5.75 -7.80 -9.51
CA ASP A 129 -6.43 -8.56 -10.57
C ASP A 129 -6.08 -10.05 -10.55
N VAL A 130 -4.84 -10.40 -10.15
CA VAL A 130 -4.31 -11.77 -10.15
C VAL A 130 -3.72 -12.09 -8.79
N PRO A 131 -4.54 -12.19 -7.74
CA PRO A 131 -4.06 -12.51 -6.39
C PRO A 131 -3.48 -13.93 -6.35
N ALA A 132 -2.35 -14.09 -5.65
CA ALA A 132 -1.63 -15.36 -5.57
C ALA A 132 -2.41 -16.45 -4.81
N ASP A 133 -3.21 -16.04 -3.84
CA ASP A 133 -4.03 -16.96 -3.04
C ASP A 133 -5.33 -16.30 -2.55
N ARG A 134 -6.16 -17.10 -1.86
CA ARG A 134 -7.44 -16.65 -1.29
C ARG A 134 -7.26 -15.56 -0.24
N PHE A 135 -6.16 -15.57 0.52
CA PHE A 135 -5.91 -14.53 1.52
C PHE A 135 -5.65 -13.19 0.85
N VAL A 136 -4.75 -13.14 -0.13
CA VAL A 136 -4.47 -11.92 -0.89
C VAL A 136 -5.73 -11.40 -1.56
N ALA A 137 -6.51 -12.28 -2.19
CA ALA A 137 -7.77 -11.94 -2.85
C ALA A 137 -8.80 -11.30 -1.91
N GLY A 138 -8.94 -11.83 -0.71
CA GLY A 138 -9.87 -11.31 0.31
C GLY A 138 -9.30 -10.13 1.11
N PHE A 139 -7.98 -10.02 1.19
CA PHE A 139 -7.33 -8.93 1.93
C PHE A 139 -7.24 -7.65 1.11
N ILE A 140 -6.97 -7.72 -0.19
CA ILE A 140 -6.78 -6.57 -1.07
C ILE A 140 -8.08 -6.19 -1.75
N GLY A 141 -8.48 -4.93 -1.58
CA GLY A 141 -9.67 -4.32 -2.21
C GLY A 141 -10.73 -3.87 -1.19
N THR A 142 -11.43 -2.78 -1.54
CA THR A 142 -12.55 -2.25 -0.76
C THR A 142 -13.71 -1.97 -1.71
N PRO A 143 -14.79 -2.80 -1.69
CA PRO A 143 -14.99 -3.96 -0.84
C PRO A 143 -14.03 -5.12 -1.16
N PRO A 144 -13.83 -6.07 -0.21
CA PRO A 144 -13.03 -7.27 -0.45
C PRO A 144 -13.71 -8.20 -1.47
N MET A 145 -12.93 -9.15 -2.03
CA MET A 145 -13.47 -10.17 -2.94
C MET A 145 -14.51 -11.05 -2.23
N ASN A 146 -15.64 -11.26 -2.88
CA ASN A 146 -16.64 -12.20 -2.42
C ASN A 146 -16.22 -13.62 -2.81
N PHE A 147 -16.40 -14.58 -1.91
CA PHE A 147 -16.09 -15.99 -2.16
C PHE A 147 -17.36 -16.82 -2.08
N LEU A 148 -17.65 -17.55 -3.16
CA LEU A 148 -18.79 -18.44 -3.27
C LEU A 148 -18.28 -19.87 -3.45
N GLU A 149 -18.88 -20.81 -2.74
CA GLU A 149 -18.62 -22.22 -2.94
C GLU A 149 -19.40 -22.73 -4.15
N GLY A 150 -18.71 -23.41 -5.04
CA GLY A 150 -19.29 -23.98 -6.24
C GLY A 150 -18.80 -25.41 -6.48
N GLN A 151 -19.43 -26.08 -7.43
CA GLN A 151 -19.06 -27.41 -7.88
C GLN A 151 -18.85 -27.39 -9.38
N ILE A 152 -17.72 -27.94 -9.82
CA ILE A 152 -17.44 -28.10 -11.25
C ILE A 152 -18.32 -29.23 -11.77
N ARG A 153 -19.03 -28.99 -12.88
CA ARG A 153 -19.83 -29.97 -13.62
C ARG A 153 -19.59 -29.87 -15.12
N ARG A 154 -19.85 -30.94 -15.80
CA ARG A 154 -19.83 -30.98 -17.27
C ARG A 154 -21.27 -30.97 -17.81
N GLU A 155 -21.58 -30.00 -18.64
CA GLU A 155 -22.83 -29.94 -19.38
C GLU A 155 -22.55 -29.93 -20.90
N ASN A 156 -23.09 -30.87 -21.64
CA ASN A 156 -22.89 -30.99 -23.09
C ASN A 156 -21.41 -30.97 -23.54
N GLY A 157 -20.50 -31.51 -22.70
CA GLY A 157 -19.06 -31.55 -22.97
C GLY A 157 -18.30 -30.30 -22.55
N THR A 158 -18.97 -29.26 -22.10
CA THR A 158 -18.39 -27.99 -21.65
C THR A 158 -18.39 -27.92 -20.12
N PRO A 159 -17.31 -27.42 -19.47
CA PRO A 159 -17.32 -27.23 -18.03
C PRO A 159 -18.24 -26.08 -17.64
N CYS A 160 -18.96 -26.25 -16.54
CA CYS A 160 -19.69 -25.19 -15.85
C CYS A 160 -19.39 -25.24 -14.36
N VAL A 161 -19.55 -24.12 -13.65
CA VAL A 161 -19.43 -24.04 -12.20
C VAL A 161 -20.82 -23.78 -11.63
N MET A 162 -21.34 -24.75 -10.87
CA MET A 162 -22.62 -24.61 -10.18
C MET A 162 -22.40 -23.89 -8.83
N ILE A 163 -23.13 -22.80 -8.62
CA ILE A 163 -23.17 -22.05 -7.35
C ILE A 163 -24.63 -22.04 -6.90
N GLY A 164 -24.99 -22.94 -5.99
CA GLY A 164 -26.39 -23.21 -5.70
C GLY A 164 -27.12 -23.64 -6.95
N ASP A 165 -28.17 -22.91 -7.31
CA ASP A 165 -28.99 -23.18 -8.54
C ASP A 165 -28.49 -22.45 -9.80
N PHE A 166 -27.41 -21.68 -9.70
CA PHE A 166 -26.85 -20.92 -10.83
C PHE A 166 -25.69 -21.66 -11.47
N ALA A 167 -25.71 -21.75 -12.80
CA ALA A 167 -24.60 -22.24 -13.61
C ALA A 167 -23.78 -21.07 -14.15
N LEU A 168 -22.50 -21.03 -13.83
CA LEU A 168 -21.53 -20.05 -14.29
C LEU A 168 -20.72 -20.69 -15.43
N ALA A 169 -20.70 -20.05 -16.61
CA ALA A 169 -19.83 -20.47 -17.70
C ALA A 169 -18.44 -19.89 -17.49
N PRO A 170 -17.40 -20.71 -17.31
CA PRO A 170 -16.03 -20.22 -17.21
C PRO A 170 -15.53 -19.74 -18.58
N ILE A 171 -14.48 -18.90 -18.56
CA ILE A 171 -13.81 -18.46 -19.78
C ILE A 171 -13.13 -19.65 -20.49
N PRO A 172 -13.01 -19.65 -21.83
CA PRO A 172 -12.48 -20.79 -22.59
C PRO A 172 -11.10 -21.28 -22.13
N GLU A 173 -10.25 -20.36 -21.70
CA GLU A 173 -8.89 -20.64 -21.23
C GLU A 173 -8.85 -21.55 -19.98
N MET A 174 -9.91 -21.56 -19.20
CA MET A 174 -10.05 -22.39 -18.00
C MET A 174 -10.67 -23.77 -18.27
N HIS A 175 -11.24 -23.99 -19.45
CA HIS A 175 -12.03 -25.20 -19.74
C HIS A 175 -11.23 -26.49 -19.53
N GLU A 176 -10.01 -26.56 -20.08
CA GLU A 176 -9.18 -27.77 -19.98
C GLU A 176 -8.84 -28.12 -18.54
N GLU A 177 -8.52 -27.11 -17.72
CA GLU A 177 -8.17 -27.33 -16.33
C GLU A 177 -9.38 -27.73 -15.48
N LEU A 178 -10.53 -27.10 -15.71
CA LEU A 178 -11.77 -27.41 -15.01
C LEU A 178 -12.30 -28.80 -15.38
N LEU A 179 -12.18 -29.22 -16.63
CA LEU A 179 -12.58 -30.57 -17.06
C LEU A 179 -11.79 -31.68 -16.38
N LYS A 180 -10.50 -31.43 -16.04
CA LYS A 180 -9.67 -32.36 -15.26
C LYS A 180 -10.13 -32.47 -13.79
N ARG A 181 -10.95 -31.55 -13.33
CA ARG A 181 -11.44 -31.43 -11.94
C ARG A 181 -12.96 -31.61 -11.83
N ASP A 182 -13.61 -32.22 -12.83
CA ASP A 182 -15.05 -32.46 -12.84
C ASP A 182 -15.54 -33.15 -11.57
N GLY A 183 -16.66 -32.70 -11.02
CA GLY A 183 -17.24 -33.14 -9.75
C GLY A 183 -16.57 -32.57 -8.48
N ARG A 184 -15.46 -31.83 -8.58
CA ARG A 184 -14.80 -31.25 -7.42
C ARG A 184 -15.44 -29.92 -6.97
N SER A 185 -15.35 -29.66 -5.67
CA SER A 185 -15.68 -28.34 -5.12
C SER A 185 -14.62 -27.32 -5.51
N ILE A 186 -15.06 -26.11 -5.77
CA ILE A 186 -14.22 -24.96 -6.11
C ILE A 186 -14.73 -23.73 -5.35
N ILE A 187 -13.85 -22.78 -5.12
CA ILE A 187 -14.20 -21.45 -4.60
C ILE A 187 -14.11 -20.46 -5.75
N VAL A 188 -15.21 -19.77 -6.02
CA VAL A 188 -15.29 -18.70 -7.02
C VAL A 188 -15.13 -17.36 -6.31
N GLY A 189 -14.13 -16.58 -6.73
CA GLY A 189 -13.93 -15.22 -6.26
C GLY A 189 -14.57 -14.22 -7.22
N ILE A 190 -15.34 -13.27 -6.69
CA ILE A 190 -16.00 -12.21 -7.46
C ILE A 190 -15.74 -10.86 -6.79
N ARG A 191 -15.32 -9.87 -7.57
CA ARG A 191 -15.16 -8.46 -7.15
C ARG A 191 -16.27 -7.59 -7.69
#